data_f23a95187cf97f60c3b6cee29487ab8d
#
_entry.id   f23a95187cf97f60c3b6cee29487ab8d
#
_cell.length_a   1.000
_cell.length_b   1.000
_cell.length_c   1.000
_cell.angle_alpha   90.00
_cell.angle_beta   90.00
_cell.angle_gamma   90.00
#
_symmetry.space_group_name_H-M   'P 1'
#
loop_
_entity.id
_entity.type
_entity.pdbx_description
1 polymer ?
#
loop_
_entity_poly.entity_id
_entity_poly.type
_entity_poly.pdbx_seq_one_letter_code
_entity_poly.pdbx_strand_id
1 'polypeptide(L)'
;MPLLVTSASGANGDGYGALLAFDDGGKPLGPFSDDDRIVDPRGLAPDPERRLLFLNSAERVLALDPAGEVARDSGVIAGLNPGGGIFGPDGRYYVGLRGARTVLALPPDLKRPGEHVLPPGVVPFPRGFGFGANGKLFLSSGIGPDGKGDDTIVAFSADRTRAVRLVDDPELSPLDLAVAPNGNVVVSSEHPFGALGAVTTVREYDPESGRLARVLSASGLAAFRRPRGLRFGADGNLYCAAQDEVVAFDFKAGRCLGPVVRLTRLHGQALAFFP
;
A
#
# COMPACT_ATOMS: atom_id res chain seq x y z
N MET A 1 -7.47 -17.74 -6.90
CA MET A 1 -6.91 -16.49 -7.46
C MET A 1 -5.59 -16.24 -6.74
N PRO A 2 -4.45 -16.23 -7.44
CA PRO A 2 -3.16 -16.12 -6.77
C PRO A 2 -3.04 -14.83 -5.97
N LEU A 3 -2.39 -14.91 -4.82
CA LEU A 3 -1.98 -13.76 -4.04
C LEU A 3 -0.61 -13.31 -4.52
N LEU A 4 -0.51 -12.05 -4.90
CA LEU A 4 0.75 -11.43 -5.30
C LEU A 4 1.23 -10.49 -4.20
N VAL A 5 2.53 -10.53 -3.90
CA VAL A 5 3.15 -9.70 -2.88
C VAL A 5 4.42 -9.07 -3.43
N THR A 6 4.56 -7.75 -3.32
CA THR A 6 5.83 -7.09 -3.60
C THR A 6 6.78 -7.29 -2.43
N SER A 7 7.98 -7.77 -2.74
CA SER A 7 9.06 -7.97 -1.79
C SER A 7 10.15 -6.94 -2.03
N ALA A 8 10.45 -6.11 -1.02
CA ALA A 8 11.59 -5.20 -1.10
C ALA A 8 12.92 -5.95 -0.99
N SER A 9 14.00 -5.34 -1.48
CA SER A 9 15.35 -5.90 -1.36
C SER A 9 15.87 -5.93 0.08
N GLY A 10 15.24 -5.18 0.99
CA GLY A 10 15.72 -4.99 2.36
C GLY A 10 16.96 -4.09 2.45
N ALA A 11 17.22 -3.55 3.64
CA ALA A 11 18.34 -2.62 3.86
C ALA A 11 19.71 -3.28 3.65
N ASN A 12 19.80 -4.60 3.83
CA ASN A 12 21.02 -5.39 3.67
C ASN A 12 21.06 -6.19 2.36
N GLY A 13 20.11 -5.95 1.44
CA GLY A 13 19.97 -6.74 0.22
C GLY A 13 19.54 -8.19 0.46
N ASP A 14 18.86 -8.46 1.58
CA ASP A 14 18.48 -9.81 2.00
C ASP A 14 17.04 -10.20 1.60
N GLY A 15 16.27 -9.26 1.03
CA GLY A 15 14.95 -9.50 0.45
C GLY A 15 15.02 -9.93 -1.01
N TYR A 16 13.86 -10.29 -1.57
CA TYR A 16 13.80 -10.81 -2.94
C TYR A 16 13.90 -9.72 -4.02
N GLY A 17 13.51 -8.47 -3.71
CA GLY A 17 13.49 -7.37 -4.69
C GLY A 17 12.54 -7.62 -5.88
N ALA A 18 11.49 -8.43 -5.69
CA ALA A 18 10.67 -9.00 -6.76
C ALA A 18 9.17 -8.94 -6.45
N LEU A 19 8.35 -9.19 -7.45
CA LEU A 19 6.92 -9.48 -7.29
C LEU A 19 6.76 -11.00 -7.19
N LEU A 20 6.34 -11.49 -6.02
CA LEU A 20 6.19 -12.91 -5.73
C LEU A 20 4.74 -13.36 -5.84
N ALA A 21 4.52 -14.55 -6.37
CA ALA A 21 3.21 -15.21 -6.43
C ALA A 21 3.10 -16.33 -5.40
N PHE A 22 1.88 -16.49 -4.87
CA PHE A 22 1.53 -17.54 -3.92
C PHE A 22 0.23 -18.21 -4.34
N ASP A 23 0.13 -19.52 -4.11
CA ASP A 23 -1.13 -20.26 -4.32
C ASP A 23 -2.16 -19.97 -3.21
N ASP A 24 -3.35 -20.55 -3.35
CA ASP A 24 -4.44 -20.34 -2.38
C ASP A 24 -4.12 -20.91 -0.98
N GLY A 25 -3.11 -21.79 -0.86
CA GLY A 25 -2.59 -22.31 0.41
C GLY A 25 -1.44 -21.48 0.99
N GLY A 26 -1.04 -20.39 0.32
CA GLY A 26 0.08 -19.52 0.73
C GLY A 26 1.46 -20.08 0.42
N LYS A 27 1.58 -21.12 -0.41
CA LYS A 27 2.84 -21.68 -0.85
C LYS A 27 3.43 -20.79 -1.94
N PRO A 28 4.74 -20.43 -1.86
CA PRO A 28 5.37 -19.64 -2.90
C PRO A 28 5.43 -20.39 -4.23
N LEU A 29 5.04 -19.73 -5.30
CA LEU A 29 5.14 -20.18 -6.69
C LEU A 29 6.39 -19.62 -7.38
N GLY A 30 7.07 -18.65 -6.77
CA GLY A 30 8.22 -17.95 -7.32
C GLY A 30 7.90 -16.53 -7.76
N PRO A 31 8.81 -15.88 -8.51
CA PRO A 31 8.56 -14.58 -9.13
C PRO A 31 7.36 -14.65 -10.09
N PHE A 32 6.48 -13.66 -10.04
CA PHE A 32 5.37 -13.52 -10.98
C PHE A 32 5.85 -13.01 -12.35
N SER A 33 6.94 -12.26 -12.35
CA SER A 33 7.59 -11.71 -13.53
C SER A 33 9.11 -11.73 -13.31
N ASP A 34 9.87 -11.97 -14.34
CA ASP A 34 11.34 -11.93 -14.38
C ASP A 34 11.88 -10.71 -15.15
N ASP A 35 11.00 -9.73 -15.45
CA ASP A 35 11.40 -8.49 -16.14
C ASP A 35 12.38 -7.68 -15.27
N ASP A 36 13.53 -7.34 -15.84
CA ASP A 36 14.64 -6.66 -15.17
C ASP A 36 14.32 -5.22 -14.75
N ARG A 37 13.22 -4.63 -15.27
CA ARG A 37 12.70 -3.33 -14.84
C ARG A 37 11.98 -3.39 -13.47
N ILE A 38 11.70 -4.59 -12.96
CA ILE A 38 11.12 -4.76 -11.63
C ILE A 38 12.25 -4.70 -10.60
N VAL A 39 12.46 -3.51 -10.05
CA VAL A 39 13.52 -3.24 -9.06
C VAL A 39 12.90 -2.67 -7.79
N ASP A 40 13.13 -3.34 -6.67
CA ASP A 40 12.65 -2.95 -5.32
C ASP A 40 11.17 -2.53 -5.32
N PRO A 41 10.25 -3.40 -5.80
CA PRO A 41 8.84 -3.05 -6.01
C PRO A 41 8.13 -2.76 -4.69
N ARG A 42 7.24 -1.75 -4.70
CA ARG A 42 6.60 -1.26 -3.49
C ARG A 42 5.09 -1.23 -3.56
N GLY A 43 4.52 -0.47 -4.49
CA GLY A 43 3.06 -0.35 -4.66
C GLY A 43 2.54 -1.39 -5.63
N LEU A 44 1.30 -1.83 -5.43
CA LEU A 44 0.64 -2.83 -6.26
C LEU A 44 -0.87 -2.58 -6.30
N ALA A 45 -1.45 -2.47 -7.50
CA ALA A 45 -2.90 -2.34 -7.65
C ALA A 45 -3.40 -2.95 -8.97
N PRO A 46 -4.41 -3.83 -8.92
CA PRO A 46 -5.09 -4.29 -10.13
C PRO A 46 -5.84 -3.14 -10.81
N ASP A 47 -5.74 -3.06 -12.13
CA ASP A 47 -6.62 -2.21 -12.94
C ASP A 47 -8.00 -2.87 -13.02
N PRO A 48 -9.07 -2.22 -12.53
CA PRO A 48 -10.39 -2.85 -12.45
C PRO A 48 -11.03 -3.11 -13.82
N GLU A 49 -10.55 -2.44 -14.88
CA GLU A 49 -11.16 -2.48 -16.22
C GLU A 49 -10.36 -3.29 -17.23
N ARG A 50 -9.01 -3.34 -17.11
CA ARG A 50 -8.13 -3.79 -18.19
C ARG A 50 -7.41 -5.10 -17.92
N ARG A 51 -7.66 -5.73 -16.76
CA ARG A 51 -6.96 -6.94 -16.34
C ARG A 51 -5.42 -6.77 -16.38
N LEU A 52 -4.96 -5.60 -15.97
CA LEU A 52 -3.54 -5.30 -15.80
C LEU A 52 -3.25 -5.08 -14.32
N LEU A 53 -2.04 -5.39 -13.92
CA LEU A 53 -1.53 -5.17 -12.58
C LEU A 53 -0.52 -4.03 -12.61
N PHE A 54 -0.82 -2.93 -11.96
CA PHE A 54 0.09 -1.79 -11.85
C PHE A 54 1.03 -2.00 -10.67
N LEU A 55 2.31 -1.81 -10.93
CA LEU A 55 3.42 -2.03 -10.02
C LEU A 55 4.31 -0.78 -9.96
N ASN A 56 4.57 -0.27 -8.77
CA ASN A 56 5.56 0.77 -8.56
C ASN A 56 6.94 0.12 -8.37
N SER A 57 7.86 0.37 -9.30
CA SER A 57 9.20 -0.21 -9.32
C SER A 57 10.24 0.91 -9.41
N ALA A 58 11.07 1.06 -8.38
CA ALA A 58 12.10 2.09 -8.30
C ALA A 58 11.60 3.47 -8.75
N GLU A 59 11.97 3.93 -9.93
CA GLU A 59 11.62 5.24 -10.49
C GLU A 59 10.56 5.17 -11.60
N ARG A 60 9.83 4.05 -11.73
CA ARG A 60 8.81 3.87 -12.78
C ARG A 60 7.58 3.13 -12.31
N VAL A 61 6.51 3.28 -13.06
CA VAL A 61 5.28 2.48 -12.92
C VAL A 61 5.19 1.53 -14.11
N LEU A 62 5.06 0.25 -13.82
CA LEU A 62 4.87 -0.80 -14.81
C LEU A 62 3.44 -1.33 -14.73
N ALA A 63 2.88 -1.76 -15.87
CA ALA A 63 1.63 -2.49 -15.90
C ALA A 63 1.88 -3.88 -16.51
N LEU A 64 1.62 -4.92 -15.72
CA LEU A 64 1.82 -6.30 -16.10
C LEU A 64 0.48 -6.93 -16.52
N ASP A 65 0.55 -7.83 -17.48
CA ASP A 65 -0.57 -8.67 -17.85
C ASP A 65 -0.71 -9.91 -16.94
N PRO A 66 -1.74 -10.76 -17.10
CA PRO A 66 -1.89 -11.98 -16.30
C PRO A 66 -0.79 -13.02 -16.48
N ALA A 67 0.02 -12.94 -17.52
CA ALA A 67 1.18 -13.80 -17.72
C ALA A 67 2.45 -13.29 -17.02
N GLY A 68 2.38 -12.07 -16.43
CA GLY A 68 3.54 -11.42 -15.80
C GLY A 68 4.39 -10.61 -16.77
N GLU A 69 3.96 -10.46 -18.02
CA GLU A 69 4.68 -9.68 -19.03
C GLU A 69 4.39 -8.18 -18.85
N VAL A 70 5.41 -7.34 -19.01
CA VAL A 70 5.22 -5.88 -18.95
C VAL A 70 4.55 -5.36 -20.22
N ALA A 71 3.25 -5.09 -20.11
CA ALA A 71 2.43 -4.55 -21.18
C ALA A 71 2.60 -3.03 -21.36
N ARG A 72 2.92 -2.30 -20.28
CA ARG A 72 3.08 -0.83 -20.27
C ARG A 72 4.17 -0.39 -19.30
N ASP A 73 4.83 0.72 -19.64
CA ASP A 73 5.90 1.32 -18.86
C ASP A 73 5.76 2.84 -18.93
N SER A 74 5.76 3.51 -17.78
CA SER A 74 5.69 4.97 -17.69
C SER A 74 6.98 5.67 -18.12
N GLY A 75 8.08 4.92 -18.30
CA GLY A 75 9.42 5.50 -18.28
C GLY A 75 9.79 6.00 -16.88
N VAL A 76 10.92 6.70 -16.79
CA VAL A 76 11.42 7.24 -15.52
C VAL A 76 10.57 8.41 -15.07
N ILE A 77 10.11 8.36 -13.82
CA ILE A 77 9.38 9.43 -13.13
C ILE A 77 10.30 9.97 -12.03
N ALA A 78 10.86 11.15 -12.26
CA ALA A 78 11.79 11.76 -11.32
C ALA A 78 11.18 11.95 -9.92
N GLY A 79 11.88 11.49 -8.90
CA GLY A 79 11.45 11.61 -7.49
C GLY A 79 10.31 10.66 -7.10
N LEU A 80 10.03 9.64 -7.89
CA LEU A 80 8.98 8.67 -7.56
C LEU A 80 9.21 8.05 -6.17
N ASN A 81 10.39 7.55 -5.85
CA ASN A 81 10.67 6.86 -4.58
C ASN A 81 9.38 6.21 -4.03
N PRO A 82 8.93 5.10 -4.60
CA PRO A 82 7.54 4.72 -4.59
C PRO A 82 7.02 4.37 -3.19
N GLY A 83 5.82 4.89 -2.91
CA GLY A 83 4.93 4.40 -1.87
C GLY A 83 3.89 3.46 -2.46
N GLY A 84 2.72 3.41 -1.85
CA GLY A 84 1.55 2.74 -2.39
C GLY A 84 1.03 3.40 -3.66
N GLY A 85 0.06 2.75 -4.27
CA GLY A 85 -0.69 3.29 -5.41
C GLY A 85 -2.03 2.60 -5.53
N ILE A 86 -2.99 3.31 -6.13
CA ILE A 86 -4.36 2.83 -6.29
C ILE A 86 -5.01 3.45 -7.54
N PHE A 87 -5.97 2.76 -8.12
CA PHE A 87 -6.86 3.34 -9.13
C PHE A 87 -7.92 4.22 -8.46
N GLY A 88 -8.08 5.43 -8.99
CA GLY A 88 -9.17 6.33 -8.60
C GLY A 88 -10.47 6.03 -9.34
N PRO A 89 -11.58 6.63 -8.87
CA PRO A 89 -12.89 6.47 -9.52
C PRO A 89 -12.95 7.09 -10.92
N ASP A 90 -11.96 7.88 -11.29
CA ASP A 90 -11.77 8.48 -12.62
C ASP A 90 -10.94 7.59 -13.57
N GLY A 91 -10.61 6.37 -13.16
CA GLY A 91 -9.83 5.41 -13.92
C GLY A 91 -8.35 5.72 -14.05
N ARG A 92 -7.83 6.76 -13.36
CA ARG A 92 -6.39 7.06 -13.31
C ARG A 92 -5.71 6.32 -12.17
N TYR A 93 -4.41 6.06 -12.33
CA TYR A 93 -3.58 5.46 -11.30
C TYR A 93 -2.89 6.56 -10.47
N TYR A 94 -3.17 6.58 -9.19
CA TYR A 94 -2.62 7.54 -8.23
C TYR A 94 -1.42 6.94 -7.53
N VAL A 95 -0.28 7.66 -7.51
CA VAL A 95 0.96 7.23 -6.87
C VAL A 95 1.61 8.36 -6.07
N GLY A 96 2.18 8.02 -4.93
CA GLY A 96 2.88 8.98 -4.08
C GLY A 96 4.29 9.26 -4.59
N LEU A 97 4.59 10.52 -4.84
CA LEU A 97 5.94 11.03 -5.08
C LEU A 97 6.55 11.48 -3.74
N ARG A 98 7.17 10.56 -3.01
CA ARG A 98 7.73 10.85 -1.69
C ARG A 98 8.87 11.88 -1.74
N GLY A 99 9.70 11.84 -2.80
CA GLY A 99 10.76 12.82 -3.01
C GLY A 99 10.23 14.23 -3.32
N ALA A 100 9.16 14.33 -4.09
CA ALA A 100 8.51 15.59 -4.47
C ALA A 100 7.39 16.01 -3.48
N ARG A 101 7.05 15.18 -2.49
CA ARG A 101 6.04 15.45 -1.46
C ARG A 101 4.66 15.78 -2.04
N THR A 102 4.23 15.01 -3.03
CA THR A 102 2.97 15.21 -3.74
C THR A 102 2.44 13.87 -4.26
N VAL A 103 1.29 13.92 -4.92
CA VAL A 103 0.66 12.78 -5.57
C VAL A 103 0.54 13.04 -7.06
N LEU A 104 0.88 12.04 -7.84
CA LEU A 104 0.76 12.02 -9.29
C LEU A 104 -0.40 11.12 -9.69
N ALA A 105 -1.27 11.58 -10.60
CA ALA A 105 -2.28 10.76 -11.27
C ALA A 105 -1.81 10.45 -12.69
N LEU A 106 -1.57 9.19 -12.97
CA LEU A 106 -1.13 8.68 -14.27
C LEU A 106 -2.33 8.19 -15.08
N PRO A 107 -2.36 8.48 -16.39
CA PRO A 107 -3.33 7.83 -17.27
C PRO A 107 -3.06 6.33 -17.33
N PRO A 108 -4.10 5.48 -17.45
CA PRO A 108 -3.91 4.03 -17.38
C PRO A 108 -3.14 3.45 -18.58
N ASP A 109 -2.99 4.20 -19.67
CA ASP A 109 -2.16 3.80 -20.81
C ASP A 109 -0.66 4.04 -20.59
N LEU A 110 -0.29 4.81 -19.55
CA LEU A 110 1.08 5.22 -19.19
C LEU A 110 1.85 5.95 -20.31
N LYS A 111 1.16 6.40 -21.37
CA LYS A 111 1.79 7.04 -22.55
C LYS A 111 2.00 8.55 -22.39
N ARG A 112 1.25 9.15 -21.49
CA ARG A 112 1.32 10.59 -21.23
C ARG A 112 1.86 10.83 -19.82
N PRO A 113 2.53 11.97 -19.60
CA PRO A 113 2.92 12.38 -18.26
C PRO A 113 1.73 12.41 -17.31
N GLY A 114 1.98 12.09 -16.06
CA GLY A 114 0.97 12.23 -15.02
C GLY A 114 0.76 13.69 -14.64
N GLU A 115 -0.36 13.94 -13.96
CA GLU A 115 -0.72 15.25 -13.42
C GLU A 115 -0.54 15.28 -11.91
N HIS A 116 0.07 16.34 -11.39
CA HIS A 116 0.11 16.57 -9.95
C HIS A 116 -1.29 16.93 -9.46
N VAL A 117 -1.85 16.10 -8.57
CA VAL A 117 -3.23 16.26 -8.07
C VAL A 117 -3.31 16.95 -6.72
N LEU A 118 -2.18 17.16 -6.08
CA LEU A 118 -2.08 17.84 -4.80
C LEU A 118 -0.95 18.86 -4.83
N PRO A 119 -1.10 20.02 -4.17
CA PRO A 119 0.00 20.94 -3.97
C PRO A 119 1.15 20.25 -3.22
N PRO A 120 2.42 20.53 -3.56
CA PRO A 120 3.58 20.00 -2.85
C PRO A 120 3.54 20.34 -1.35
N GLY A 121 3.85 19.36 -0.50
CA GLY A 121 3.98 19.56 0.96
C GLY A 121 2.68 19.46 1.76
N VAL A 122 1.51 19.38 1.13
CA VAL A 122 0.23 19.16 1.84
C VAL A 122 0.21 17.79 2.51
N VAL A 123 0.81 16.79 1.85
CA VAL A 123 1.10 15.47 2.43
C VAL A 123 2.61 15.27 2.33
N PRO A 124 3.36 15.53 3.39
CA PRO A 124 4.83 15.50 3.35
C PRO A 124 5.42 14.17 2.89
N PHE A 125 4.79 13.05 3.26
CA PHE A 125 5.32 11.73 2.99
C PHE A 125 4.22 10.75 2.55
N PRO A 126 3.61 10.93 1.36
CA PRO A 126 2.49 10.11 0.91
C PRO A 126 2.90 8.64 0.75
N ARG A 127 2.15 7.74 1.39
CA ARG A 127 2.42 6.30 1.39
C ARG A 127 1.23 5.47 0.94
N GLY A 128 0.19 5.38 1.75
CA GLY A 128 -1.01 4.60 1.49
C GLY A 128 -2.16 5.46 0.95
N PHE A 129 -3.04 4.85 0.18
CA PHE A 129 -4.11 5.52 -0.55
C PHE A 129 -5.42 4.77 -0.39
N GLY A 130 -6.52 5.50 -0.23
CA GLY A 130 -7.86 4.95 -0.29
C GLY A 130 -8.87 5.94 -0.83
N PHE A 131 -9.78 5.47 -1.67
CA PHE A 131 -10.92 6.26 -2.14
C PHE A 131 -12.19 5.82 -1.42
N GLY A 132 -12.87 6.77 -0.79
CA GLY A 132 -14.23 6.59 -0.29
C GLY A 132 -15.26 6.57 -1.42
N ALA A 133 -16.45 6.00 -1.14
CA ALA A 133 -17.53 5.87 -2.11
C ALA A 133 -18.02 7.22 -2.69
N ASN A 134 -17.83 8.30 -1.94
CA ASN A 134 -18.14 9.68 -2.35
C ASN A 134 -17.00 10.37 -3.12
N GLY A 135 -15.95 9.63 -3.52
CA GLY A 135 -14.79 10.16 -4.21
C GLY A 135 -13.78 10.90 -3.31
N LYS A 136 -13.99 10.99 -1.98
CA LYS A 136 -12.95 11.47 -1.05
C LYS A 136 -11.69 10.63 -1.20
N LEU A 137 -10.54 11.28 -1.18
CA LEU A 137 -9.25 10.61 -1.16
C LEU A 137 -8.65 10.68 0.24
N PHE A 138 -8.26 9.53 0.77
CA PHE A 138 -7.52 9.42 2.03
C PHE A 138 -6.07 9.05 1.74
N LEU A 139 -5.14 9.72 2.42
CA LEU A 139 -3.71 9.51 2.28
C LEU A 139 -3.08 9.34 3.66
N SER A 140 -2.28 8.30 3.82
CA SER A 140 -1.39 8.23 4.98
C SER A 140 -0.11 9.01 4.71
N SER A 141 0.33 9.80 5.70
CA SER A 141 1.60 10.51 5.70
C SER A 141 2.44 10.00 6.87
N GLY A 142 3.41 9.20 6.56
CA GLY A 142 4.25 8.53 7.54
C GLY A 142 5.66 9.09 7.60
N ILE A 143 6.67 8.22 7.71
CA ILE A 143 8.08 8.60 7.79
C ILE A 143 8.64 8.93 6.40
N GLY A 144 9.31 10.07 6.32
CA GLY A 144 10.07 10.53 5.17
C GLY A 144 11.46 9.89 5.04
N PRO A 145 12.17 10.19 3.92
CA PRO A 145 13.56 9.76 3.71
C PRO A 145 14.54 10.30 4.76
N ASP A 146 14.20 11.43 5.38
CA ASP A 146 15.01 12.09 6.43
C ASP A 146 14.76 11.50 7.84
N GLY A 147 13.95 10.44 7.94
CA GLY A 147 13.60 9.79 9.21
C GLY A 147 12.56 10.53 10.04
N LYS A 148 12.07 11.70 9.58
CA LYS A 148 11.03 12.43 10.30
C LYS A 148 9.64 11.88 9.99
N GLY A 149 8.82 11.74 11.01
CA GLY A 149 7.41 11.37 10.90
C GLY A 149 6.51 12.58 10.64
N ASP A 150 5.36 12.33 10.02
CA ASP A 150 4.24 13.25 9.97
C ASP A 150 3.02 12.65 10.71
N ASP A 151 2.99 11.33 10.80
CA ASP A 151 2.08 10.50 11.62
C ASP A 151 0.61 10.89 11.49
N THR A 152 0.20 11.19 10.24
CA THR A 152 -1.14 11.70 9.95
C THR A 152 -1.86 10.90 8.88
N ILE A 153 -3.19 11.02 8.90
CA ILE A 153 -4.07 10.71 7.77
C ILE A 153 -4.69 12.01 7.29
N VAL A 154 -4.54 12.31 6.02
CA VAL A 154 -5.13 13.49 5.39
C VAL A 154 -6.29 13.06 4.50
N ALA A 155 -7.45 13.69 4.68
CA ALA A 155 -8.62 13.52 3.83
C ALA A 155 -8.78 14.69 2.88
N PHE A 156 -9.02 14.39 1.59
CA PHE A 156 -9.30 15.36 0.55
C PHE A 156 -10.73 15.24 0.07
N SER A 157 -11.37 16.38 -0.21
CA SER A 157 -12.65 16.41 -0.93
C SER A 157 -12.53 15.72 -2.30
N ALA A 158 -13.64 15.30 -2.87
CA ALA A 158 -13.67 14.61 -4.17
C ALA A 158 -13.01 15.43 -5.30
N ASP A 159 -13.15 16.76 -5.27
CA ASP A 159 -12.55 17.70 -6.21
C ASP A 159 -11.12 18.13 -5.85
N ARG A 160 -10.56 17.59 -4.74
CA ARG A 160 -9.20 17.90 -4.22
C ARG A 160 -8.97 19.36 -3.80
N THR A 161 -10.03 20.17 -3.69
CA THR A 161 -9.91 21.60 -3.33
C THR A 161 -9.75 21.82 -1.84
N ARG A 162 -10.18 20.86 -1.01
CA ARG A 162 -10.10 20.93 0.46
C ARG A 162 -9.33 19.74 1.01
N ALA A 163 -8.39 20.02 1.91
CA ALA A 163 -7.65 19.04 2.68
C ALA A 163 -7.91 19.23 4.18
N VAL A 164 -8.08 18.12 4.89
CA VAL A 164 -8.24 18.11 6.34
C VAL A 164 -7.30 17.06 6.92
N ARG A 165 -6.53 17.40 7.94
CA ARG A 165 -5.88 16.40 8.80
C ARG A 165 -6.98 15.66 9.54
N LEU A 166 -7.28 14.47 9.07
CA LEU A 166 -8.34 13.63 9.66
C LEU A 166 -7.86 13.00 10.95
N VAL A 167 -6.63 12.51 10.96
CA VAL A 167 -5.97 11.92 12.13
C VAL A 167 -4.62 12.59 12.29
N ASP A 168 -4.31 13.00 13.50
CA ASP A 168 -3.01 13.54 13.93
C ASP A 168 -2.67 12.85 15.25
N ASP A 169 -1.94 11.73 15.15
CA ASP A 169 -1.65 10.83 16.27
C ASP A 169 -0.16 10.48 16.25
N PRO A 170 0.64 11.01 17.18
CA PRO A 170 2.08 10.79 17.22
C PRO A 170 2.48 9.32 17.44
N GLU A 171 1.54 8.46 17.83
CA GLU A 171 1.76 7.02 17.96
C GLU A 171 1.30 6.22 16.73
N LEU A 172 0.87 6.90 15.66
CA LEU A 172 0.32 6.21 14.51
C LEU A 172 1.40 5.60 13.61
N SER A 173 2.45 6.34 13.26
CA SER A 173 3.45 5.93 12.23
C SER A 173 2.83 5.17 11.05
N PRO A 174 1.94 5.80 10.28
CA PRO A 174 1.11 5.12 9.30
C PRO A 174 1.92 4.70 8.08
N LEU A 175 1.55 3.55 7.49
CA LEU A 175 2.24 2.98 6.34
C LEU A 175 1.30 2.86 5.14
N ASP A 176 0.51 1.81 5.03
CA ASP A 176 -0.49 1.70 3.98
C ASP A 176 -1.89 1.99 4.53
N LEU A 177 -2.82 2.26 3.62
CA LEU A 177 -4.19 2.63 3.93
C LEU A 177 -5.13 1.93 2.96
N ALA A 178 -6.27 1.49 3.48
CA ALA A 178 -7.38 0.98 2.69
C ALA A 178 -8.70 1.58 3.20
N VAL A 179 -9.69 1.72 2.33
CA VAL A 179 -11.07 2.03 2.74
C VAL A 179 -11.83 0.72 2.87
N ALA A 180 -12.41 0.50 4.03
CA ALA A 180 -13.14 -0.70 4.35
C ALA A 180 -14.54 -0.72 3.70
N PRO A 181 -15.19 -1.90 3.58
CA PRO A 181 -16.56 -1.99 3.05
C PRO A 181 -17.61 -1.18 3.83
N ASN A 182 -17.37 -0.89 5.11
CA ASN A 182 -18.21 -0.03 5.94
C ASN A 182 -17.92 1.48 5.76
N GLY A 183 -16.96 1.83 4.90
CA GLY A 183 -16.55 3.20 4.61
C GLY A 183 -15.44 3.75 5.51
N ASN A 184 -15.07 3.04 6.58
CA ASN A 184 -14.01 3.48 7.49
C ASN A 184 -12.63 3.38 6.85
N VAL A 185 -11.70 4.16 7.37
CA VAL A 185 -10.30 4.18 6.94
C VAL A 185 -9.49 3.21 7.80
N VAL A 186 -8.81 2.27 7.16
CA VAL A 186 -7.99 1.28 7.84
C VAL A 186 -6.52 1.51 7.51
N VAL A 187 -5.65 1.50 8.51
CA VAL A 187 -4.23 1.88 8.37
C VAL A 187 -3.34 0.85 9.06
N SER A 188 -2.29 0.42 8.38
CA SER A 188 -1.20 -0.33 9.01
C SER A 188 -0.24 0.64 9.70
N SER A 189 0.20 0.26 10.89
CA SER A 189 1.01 1.13 11.78
C SER A 189 2.12 0.33 12.46
N GLU A 190 3.28 0.96 12.57
CA GLU A 190 4.43 0.45 13.33
C GLU A 190 5.05 1.61 14.12
N HIS A 191 4.85 1.66 15.42
CA HIS A 191 5.33 2.75 16.25
C HIS A 191 6.22 2.25 17.41
N PRO A 192 7.42 2.84 17.65
CA PRO A 192 8.16 3.76 16.76
C PRO A 192 8.61 3.05 15.48
N PHE A 193 8.58 3.74 14.36
CA PHE A 193 8.92 3.16 13.08
C PHE A 193 10.33 2.54 13.05
N GLY A 194 10.44 1.28 12.66
CA GLY A 194 11.70 0.56 12.52
C GLY A 194 12.41 0.24 13.84
N ALA A 195 11.82 0.60 14.99
CA ALA A 195 12.43 0.34 16.29
C ALA A 195 12.33 -1.14 16.70
N LEU A 196 13.32 -1.60 17.46
CA LEU A 196 13.22 -2.89 18.13
C LEU A 196 12.12 -2.83 19.21
N GLY A 197 11.16 -3.75 19.14
CA GLY A 197 10.01 -3.77 20.05
C GLY A 197 8.89 -2.79 19.68
N ALA A 198 8.90 -2.26 18.45
CA ALA A 198 7.80 -1.44 17.97
C ALA A 198 6.43 -2.12 18.11
N VAL A 199 5.43 -1.35 18.50
CA VAL A 199 4.04 -1.79 18.53
C VAL A 199 3.49 -1.79 17.12
N THR A 200 3.03 -2.94 16.66
CA THR A 200 2.47 -3.14 15.31
C THR A 200 0.97 -3.36 15.40
N THR A 201 0.23 -2.55 14.68
CA THR A 201 -1.24 -2.59 14.70
C THR A 201 -1.83 -2.35 13.32
N VAL A 202 -3.08 -2.74 13.15
CA VAL A 202 -3.96 -2.23 12.10
C VAL A 202 -5.06 -1.44 12.81
N ARG A 203 -5.21 -0.16 12.48
CA ARG A 203 -6.14 0.75 13.14
C ARG A 203 -7.25 1.13 12.19
N GLU A 204 -8.49 1.20 12.68
CA GLU A 204 -9.66 1.62 11.93
C GLU A 204 -10.18 2.94 12.48
N TYR A 205 -10.39 3.93 11.60
CA TYR A 205 -10.84 5.27 11.93
C TYR A 205 -12.13 5.62 11.20
N ASP A 206 -13.00 6.35 11.88
CA ASP A 206 -14.18 6.96 11.27
C ASP A 206 -13.75 8.02 10.24
N PRO A 207 -14.26 7.98 9.00
CA PRO A 207 -13.78 8.82 7.89
C PRO A 207 -14.23 10.29 7.98
N GLU A 208 -15.16 10.62 8.87
CA GLU A 208 -15.67 12.00 9.03
C GLU A 208 -15.07 12.69 10.25
N SER A 209 -14.98 11.97 11.36
CA SER A 209 -14.49 12.52 12.64
C SER A 209 -13.03 12.24 12.94
N GLY A 210 -12.40 11.30 12.24
CA GLY A 210 -11.04 10.82 12.55
C GLY A 210 -10.92 10.06 13.87
N ARG A 211 -12.04 9.72 14.52
CA ARG A 211 -12.01 8.95 15.77
C ARG A 211 -11.58 7.52 15.51
N LEU A 212 -10.69 7.02 16.37
CA LEU A 212 -10.33 5.60 16.40
C LEU A 212 -11.57 4.76 16.72
N ALA A 213 -12.00 3.93 15.78
CA ALA A 213 -13.12 3.02 15.95
C ALA A 213 -12.68 1.72 16.64
N ARG A 214 -11.56 1.15 16.21
CA ARG A 214 -10.95 -0.03 16.85
C ARG A 214 -9.50 -0.25 16.41
N VAL A 215 -8.83 -1.13 17.14
CA VAL A 215 -7.50 -1.65 16.80
C VAL A 215 -7.62 -3.15 16.53
N LEU A 216 -7.15 -3.57 15.35
CA LEU A 216 -6.99 -4.97 14.99
C LEU A 216 -5.57 -5.36 15.35
N SER A 217 -5.41 -6.12 16.42
CA SER A 217 -4.10 -6.57 16.89
C SER A 217 -3.85 -8.00 16.42
N ALA A 218 -2.64 -8.24 15.96
CA ALA A 218 -2.10 -9.59 15.76
C ALA A 218 -1.38 -10.10 17.02
N SER A 219 -1.82 -9.70 18.21
CA SER A 219 -1.28 -10.15 19.49
C SER A 219 -1.28 -11.68 19.57
N GLY A 220 -0.14 -12.25 19.94
CA GLY A 220 0.07 -13.70 19.91
C GLY A 220 0.76 -14.21 18.64
N LEU A 221 0.89 -13.40 17.59
CA LEU A 221 1.75 -13.68 16.45
C LEU A 221 3.11 -13.00 16.65
N ALA A 222 4.09 -13.75 17.13
CA ALA A 222 5.44 -13.23 17.40
C ALA A 222 6.15 -12.64 16.17
N ALA A 223 5.68 -12.99 14.99
CA ALA A 223 6.27 -12.59 13.70
C ALA A 223 5.61 -11.38 13.03
N PHE A 224 4.44 -10.92 13.52
CA PHE A 224 3.77 -9.76 12.89
C PHE A 224 4.56 -8.48 13.16
N ARG A 225 5.52 -8.22 12.28
CA ARG A 225 6.38 -7.05 12.33
C ARG A 225 6.38 -6.32 11.00
N ARG A 226 6.59 -5.01 11.04
CA ARG A 226 6.65 -4.15 9.85
C ARG A 226 5.45 -4.34 8.94
N PRO A 227 4.20 -4.17 9.44
CA PRO A 227 3.02 -4.21 8.60
C PRO A 227 3.10 -3.12 7.54
N ARG A 228 2.85 -3.47 6.29
CA ARG A 228 2.96 -2.55 5.15
C ARG A 228 1.65 -2.55 4.38
N GLY A 229 1.56 -3.29 3.29
CA GLY A 229 0.42 -3.28 2.39
C GLY A 229 -0.87 -3.80 3.01
N LEU A 230 -1.97 -3.13 2.75
CA LEU A 230 -3.32 -3.51 3.18
C LEU A 230 -4.23 -3.70 1.98
N ARG A 231 -4.96 -4.82 1.91
CA ARG A 231 -6.01 -5.03 0.90
C ARG A 231 -7.13 -5.88 1.45
N PHE A 232 -8.34 -5.58 1.03
CA PHE A 232 -9.49 -6.45 1.25
C PHE A 232 -9.54 -7.53 0.18
N GLY A 233 -9.75 -8.77 0.59
CA GLY A 233 -10.05 -9.88 -0.30
C GLY A 233 -11.53 -9.91 -0.69
N ALA A 234 -11.85 -10.70 -1.71
CA ALA A 234 -13.24 -10.93 -2.14
C ALA A 234 -14.08 -11.64 -1.06
N ASP A 235 -13.43 -12.29 -0.11
CA ASP A 235 -14.04 -12.93 1.08
C ASP A 235 -14.39 -11.93 2.19
N GLY A 236 -14.09 -10.65 2.01
CA GLY A 236 -14.31 -9.59 2.98
C GLY A 236 -13.30 -9.53 4.13
N ASN A 237 -12.30 -10.41 4.12
CA ASN A 237 -11.20 -10.35 5.07
C ASN A 237 -10.19 -9.27 4.67
N LEU A 238 -9.52 -8.71 5.67
CA LEU A 238 -8.42 -7.79 5.46
C LEU A 238 -7.10 -8.57 5.50
N TYR A 239 -6.26 -8.32 4.51
CA TYR A 239 -4.92 -8.89 4.41
C TYR A 239 -3.85 -7.84 4.59
N CYS A 240 -2.83 -8.16 5.37
CA CYS A 240 -1.71 -7.27 5.65
C CYS A 240 -0.39 -7.95 5.32
N ALA A 241 0.34 -7.38 4.36
CA ALA A 241 1.73 -7.78 4.09
C ALA A 241 2.64 -7.26 5.21
N ALA A 242 3.53 -8.10 5.71
CA ALA A 242 4.46 -7.82 6.80
C ALA A 242 5.88 -8.32 6.48
N GLN A 243 6.77 -8.28 7.48
CA GLN A 243 8.19 -8.62 7.30
C GLN A 243 8.41 -10.00 6.66
N ASP A 244 7.81 -11.04 7.23
CA ASP A 244 8.04 -12.44 6.86
C ASP A 244 6.73 -13.20 6.59
N GLU A 245 5.60 -12.48 6.52
CA GLU A 245 4.28 -13.09 6.40
C GLU A 245 3.24 -12.16 5.75
N VAL A 246 2.15 -12.75 5.30
CA VAL A 246 0.88 -12.04 5.06
C VAL A 246 -0.12 -12.54 6.07
N VAL A 247 -0.70 -11.64 6.85
CA VAL A 247 -1.65 -11.96 7.92
C VAL A 247 -3.06 -11.60 7.46
N ALA A 248 -4.02 -12.50 7.69
CA ALA A 248 -5.42 -12.25 7.46
C ALA A 248 -6.16 -11.88 8.75
N PHE A 249 -7.11 -10.97 8.63
CA PHE A 249 -8.04 -10.57 9.69
C PHE A 249 -9.48 -10.76 9.23
N ASP A 250 -10.30 -11.45 10.03
CA ASP A 250 -11.75 -11.35 9.92
C ASP A 250 -12.15 -9.92 10.31
N PHE A 251 -12.29 -9.08 9.28
CA PHE A 251 -12.50 -7.66 9.51
C PHE A 251 -13.82 -7.39 10.23
N LYS A 252 -14.87 -8.16 9.90
CA LYS A 252 -16.19 -8.02 10.54
C LYS A 252 -16.14 -8.35 12.03
N ALA A 253 -15.53 -9.48 12.38
CA ALA A 253 -15.39 -9.91 13.77
C ALA A 253 -14.28 -9.18 14.53
N GLY A 254 -13.39 -8.46 13.86
CA GLY A 254 -12.29 -7.74 14.47
C GLY A 254 -11.16 -8.63 15.01
N ARG A 255 -11.00 -9.84 14.49
CA ARG A 255 -10.03 -10.83 15.00
C ARG A 255 -8.99 -11.21 13.96
N CYS A 256 -7.79 -11.47 14.42
CA CYS A 256 -6.72 -12.04 13.61
C CYS A 256 -7.03 -13.52 13.30
N LEU A 257 -6.94 -13.89 12.02
CA LEU A 257 -7.08 -15.28 11.54
C LEU A 257 -5.71 -15.99 11.49
N GLY A 258 -4.63 -15.23 11.54
CA GLY A 258 -3.28 -15.75 11.43
C GLY A 258 -2.66 -15.53 10.04
N PRO A 259 -1.43 -16.05 9.85
CA PRO A 259 -0.72 -15.91 8.60
C PRO A 259 -1.28 -16.85 7.54
N VAL A 260 -1.52 -16.31 6.35
CA VAL A 260 -1.88 -17.05 5.12
C VAL A 260 -0.66 -17.30 4.23
N VAL A 261 0.40 -16.50 4.41
CA VAL A 261 1.72 -16.72 3.80
C VAL A 261 2.77 -16.64 4.90
N ARG A 262 3.77 -17.52 4.85
CA ARG A 262 5.01 -17.40 5.62
C ARG A 262 6.19 -17.62 4.69
N LEU A 263 7.04 -16.60 4.59
CA LEU A 263 8.25 -16.66 3.80
C LEU A 263 9.32 -15.78 4.44
N THR A 264 10.37 -16.41 4.95
CA THR A 264 11.51 -15.71 5.55
C THR A 264 12.10 -14.72 4.56
N ARG A 265 12.37 -13.48 5.02
CA ARG A 265 12.89 -12.38 4.19
C ARG A 265 11.92 -11.90 3.11
N LEU A 266 10.62 -12.11 3.29
CA LEU A 266 9.61 -11.60 2.35
C LEU A 266 9.71 -10.08 2.20
N HIS A 267 9.97 -9.36 3.29
CA HIS A 267 9.97 -7.88 3.29
C HIS A 267 8.77 -7.31 2.54
N GLY A 268 7.59 -7.88 2.79
CA GLY A 268 6.36 -7.55 2.08
C GLY A 268 6.00 -6.07 2.14
N GLN A 269 5.72 -5.45 1.00
CA GLN A 269 5.41 -4.02 0.90
C GLN A 269 3.97 -3.75 0.48
N ALA A 270 3.48 -4.44 -0.52
CA ALA A 270 2.09 -4.37 -0.99
C ALA A 270 1.61 -5.75 -1.39
N LEU A 271 0.31 -5.91 -1.48
CA LEU A 271 -0.29 -7.16 -1.93
C LEU A 271 -1.49 -6.90 -2.86
N ALA A 272 -1.80 -7.85 -3.72
CA ALA A 272 -2.98 -7.85 -4.56
C ALA A 272 -3.46 -9.28 -4.83
N PHE A 273 -4.77 -9.41 -5.01
CA PHE A 273 -5.38 -10.60 -5.59
C PHE A 273 -5.53 -10.35 -7.09
N PHE A 274 -4.90 -11.16 -7.92
CA PHE A 274 -4.88 -10.95 -9.36
C PHE A 274 -5.12 -12.29 -10.08
N PRO A 275 -6.05 -12.35 -11.09
CA PRO A 275 -6.44 -13.61 -11.76
C PRO A 275 -5.40 -14.15 -12.72
#